data_4c027b52236c7d178abd7483550dcf42
#
_entry.id   4c027b52236c7d178abd7483550dcf42
#
_cell.length_a   1.000
_cell.length_b   1.000
_cell.length_c   1.000
_cell.angle_alpha   90.00
_cell.angle_beta   90.00
_cell.angle_gamma   90.00
#
_symmetry.space_group_name_H-M   'P 1'
#
loop_
_entity.id
_entity.type
_entity.pdbx_description
1 polymer ?
#
loop_
_entity_poly.entity_id
_entity_poly.type
_entity_poly.pdbx_seq_one_letter_code
_entity_poly.pdbx_strand_id
1 'polypeptide(L)'
;MLTIKRALLMRSIAVLFWAISFGSSAQTNWPNGQTVRVIVPFPGGASTLDSVVRTVTPDISKFLGSPVIVDNKPGAGTVIGVDATAKATDNLTVGGVANSFTVNQSLIKTLPYSTTKDLQPVVLMARTANVLAVKSTLPVNNLKELIDYAKKNPGKLSYASFGNGTTAHFAGEMLKSMAGIYAVHIPYRGQGPALTDLIAGNVDFMFGNLPDFLPHIKSGKIKAIGSTYLTRAPLAPEIPTIAEQGYPNFETDSWYGIVAPSGMTKDAVDRMNQAINKALQEPAVKKNFSDRGIEIIGGSPAKFQEHIQSEILKYERIVKSTNMQPD
;
A
#
# COMPACT_ATOMS: atom_id res chain seq x y z
N MET A 1 -16.90 -76.59 18.39
CA MET A 1 -17.62 -75.34 18.29
C MET A 1 -16.90 -74.12 18.96
N LEU A 2 -15.89 -74.35 19.78
CA LEU A 2 -15.17 -73.26 20.47
C LEU A 2 -14.01 -72.62 19.67
N THR A 3 -13.44 -73.29 18.68
CA THR A 3 -12.28 -72.85 17.89
C THR A 3 -12.61 -71.84 16.80
N ILE A 4 -13.83 -71.87 16.26
CA ILE A 4 -14.27 -70.97 15.19
C ILE A 4 -14.60 -69.56 15.74
N LYS A 5 -15.10 -69.48 16.98
CA LYS A 5 -15.40 -68.17 17.61
C LYS A 5 -14.16 -67.33 17.97
N ARG A 6 -13.02 -68.01 18.26
CA ARG A 6 -11.75 -67.27 18.54
C ARG A 6 -11.08 -66.70 17.30
N ALA A 7 -11.22 -67.36 16.15
CA ALA A 7 -10.66 -66.86 14.88
C ALA A 7 -11.42 -65.64 14.32
N LEU A 8 -12.76 -65.55 14.55
CA LEU A 8 -13.54 -64.35 14.15
C LEU A 8 -13.28 -63.13 15.03
N LEU A 9 -13.04 -63.36 16.35
CA LEU A 9 -12.76 -62.23 17.27
C LEU A 9 -11.39 -61.60 17.01
N MET A 10 -10.36 -62.37 16.62
CA MET A 10 -9.04 -61.86 16.26
C MET A 10 -9.03 -61.09 14.92
N ARG A 11 -9.88 -61.44 13.96
CA ARG A 11 -10.00 -60.69 12.69
C ARG A 11 -10.73 -59.36 12.85
N SER A 12 -11.67 -59.26 13.78
CA SER A 12 -12.38 -57.99 14.05
C SER A 12 -11.52 -56.96 14.77
N ILE A 13 -10.53 -57.35 15.57
CA ILE A 13 -9.61 -56.47 16.27
C ILE A 13 -8.52 -55.95 15.33
N ALA A 14 -8.09 -56.73 14.33
CA ALA A 14 -7.10 -56.33 13.34
C ALA A 14 -7.63 -55.26 12.36
N VAL A 15 -8.94 -55.22 12.07
CA VAL A 15 -9.58 -54.23 11.17
C VAL A 15 -9.80 -52.89 11.88
N LEU A 16 -9.93 -52.87 13.22
CA LEU A 16 -10.16 -51.66 13.98
C LEU A 16 -8.87 -50.84 14.22
N PHE A 17 -7.69 -51.43 14.05
CA PHE A 17 -6.40 -50.74 14.22
C PHE A 17 -5.89 -50.06 12.94
N TRP A 18 -6.55 -50.24 11.79
CA TRP A 18 -6.12 -49.69 10.51
C TRP A 18 -6.85 -48.38 10.12
N ALA A 19 -7.80 -47.92 10.94
CA ALA A 19 -8.64 -46.74 10.63
C ALA A 19 -8.23 -45.48 11.40
N ILE A 20 -7.13 -45.48 12.15
CA ILE A 20 -6.62 -44.27 12.84
C ILE A 20 -5.25 -43.88 12.29
N SER A 21 -5.13 -43.83 10.97
CA SER A 21 -4.16 -42.96 10.34
C SER A 21 -4.80 -41.57 10.25
N PHE A 22 -4.94 -40.89 11.38
CA PHE A 22 -5.05 -39.43 11.36
C PHE A 22 -3.82 -38.94 10.63
N GLY A 23 -4.01 -38.50 9.40
CA GLY A 23 -3.05 -37.70 8.71
C GLY A 23 -2.73 -36.51 9.62
N SER A 24 -1.69 -36.61 10.43
CA SER A 24 -0.99 -35.44 10.96
C SER A 24 -0.61 -34.67 9.73
N SER A 25 -1.44 -33.69 9.36
CA SER A 25 -0.96 -32.58 8.54
C SER A 25 0.28 -32.08 9.26
N ALA A 26 1.45 -32.49 8.80
CA ALA A 26 2.71 -31.96 9.29
C ALA A 26 2.57 -30.44 9.17
N GLN A 27 2.37 -29.80 10.29
CA GLN A 27 2.31 -28.34 10.37
C GLN A 27 3.68 -27.89 9.88
N THR A 28 3.75 -27.53 8.60
CA THR A 28 5.00 -27.07 8.01
C THR A 28 5.45 -25.90 8.84
N ASN A 29 6.64 -25.97 9.42
CA ASN A 29 7.18 -24.93 10.30
C ASN A 29 7.70 -23.76 9.46
N TRP A 30 6.90 -23.32 8.48
CA TRP A 30 7.27 -22.20 7.62
C TRP A 30 7.56 -20.95 8.49
N PRO A 31 8.61 -20.22 8.23
CA PRO A 31 9.66 -20.38 7.21
C PRO A 31 10.85 -21.25 7.65
N ASN A 32 10.77 -21.95 8.78
CA ASN A 32 11.74 -22.94 9.28
C ASN A 32 13.19 -22.41 9.36
N GLY A 33 13.37 -21.22 9.95
CA GLY A 33 14.66 -20.54 10.07
C GLY A 33 15.18 -19.89 8.78
N GLN A 34 14.52 -20.09 7.64
CA GLN A 34 14.91 -19.46 6.38
C GLN A 34 14.55 -17.98 6.33
N THR A 35 15.32 -17.21 5.56
CA THR A 35 15.10 -15.77 5.43
C THR A 35 13.88 -15.47 4.55
N VAL A 36 12.90 -14.76 5.10
CA VAL A 36 11.77 -14.22 4.34
C VAL A 36 12.18 -12.89 3.72
N ARG A 37 11.86 -12.70 2.45
CA ARG A 37 12.15 -11.47 1.70
C ARG A 37 10.88 -10.67 1.46
N VAL A 38 10.90 -9.38 1.78
CA VAL A 38 9.83 -8.44 1.43
C VAL A 38 10.34 -7.50 0.34
N ILE A 39 9.87 -7.68 -0.90
CA ILE A 39 10.18 -6.76 -2.00
C ILE A 39 9.37 -5.47 -1.81
N VAL A 40 10.04 -4.32 -1.82
CA VAL A 40 9.40 -3.00 -1.77
C VAL A 40 9.67 -2.28 -3.10
N PRO A 41 8.62 -1.91 -3.87
CA PRO A 41 8.77 -1.36 -5.23
C PRO A 41 9.11 0.15 -5.25
N PHE A 42 9.79 0.64 -4.22
CA PHE A 42 10.26 2.01 -4.09
C PHE A 42 11.71 2.04 -3.61
N PRO A 43 12.46 3.13 -3.87
CA PRO A 43 13.80 3.29 -3.32
C PRO A 43 13.78 3.27 -1.78
N GLY A 44 14.82 2.69 -1.18
CA GLY A 44 14.95 2.62 0.28
C GLY A 44 14.92 4.00 0.93
N GLY A 45 14.14 4.16 2.00
CA GLY A 45 13.97 5.42 2.73
C GLY A 45 13.20 6.52 1.99
N ALA A 46 12.74 6.29 0.75
CA ALA A 46 12.12 7.31 -0.08
C ALA A 46 10.59 7.22 -0.17
N SER A 47 9.96 6.32 0.57
CA SER A 47 8.50 6.15 0.55
C SER A 47 7.93 5.75 1.90
N THR A 48 6.67 6.13 2.14
CA THR A 48 5.93 5.70 3.33
C THR A 48 5.78 4.18 3.38
N LEU A 49 5.58 3.49 2.23
CA LEU A 49 5.52 2.02 2.19
C LEU A 49 6.82 1.39 2.72
N ASP A 50 7.99 1.85 2.29
CA ASP A 50 9.27 1.34 2.78
C ASP A 50 9.40 1.53 4.30
N SER A 51 9.00 2.70 4.79
CA SER A 51 9.01 2.99 6.22
C SER A 51 8.03 2.12 7.01
N VAL A 52 6.80 1.91 6.51
CA VAL A 52 5.79 1.03 7.13
C VAL A 52 6.33 -0.40 7.23
N VAL A 53 6.86 -0.95 6.13
CA VAL A 53 7.42 -2.30 6.09
C VAL A 53 8.59 -2.44 7.07
N ARG A 54 9.55 -1.50 7.05
CA ARG A 54 10.71 -1.55 7.96
C ARG A 54 10.34 -1.41 9.42
N THR A 55 9.31 -0.64 9.75
CA THR A 55 8.84 -0.49 11.14
C THR A 55 8.33 -1.81 11.70
N VAL A 56 7.60 -2.62 10.91
CA VAL A 56 7.05 -3.89 11.39
C VAL A 56 7.99 -5.09 11.24
N THR A 57 9.01 -5.00 10.37
CA THR A 57 9.92 -6.10 10.03
C THR A 57 10.61 -6.75 11.25
N PRO A 58 11.14 -6.01 12.25
CA PRO A 58 11.78 -6.63 13.42
C PRO A 58 10.83 -7.54 14.21
N ASP A 59 9.59 -7.08 14.41
CA ASP A 59 8.59 -7.86 15.14
C ASP A 59 8.07 -9.04 14.32
N ILE A 60 7.90 -8.89 13.00
CA ILE A 60 7.58 -10.01 12.11
C ILE A 60 8.68 -11.08 12.21
N SER A 61 9.95 -10.68 12.15
CA SER A 61 11.09 -11.59 12.29
C SER A 61 11.06 -12.36 13.61
N LYS A 62 10.78 -11.66 14.71
CA LYS A 62 10.60 -12.24 16.04
C LYS A 62 9.45 -13.25 16.08
N PHE A 63 8.27 -12.91 15.53
CA PHE A 63 7.10 -13.79 15.55
C PHE A 63 7.23 -15.01 14.64
N LEU A 64 7.96 -14.88 13.52
CA LEU A 64 8.24 -16.02 12.64
C LEU A 64 9.39 -16.89 13.15
N GLY A 65 10.22 -16.40 14.08
CA GLY A 65 11.45 -17.07 14.50
C GLY A 65 12.47 -17.19 13.36
N SER A 66 12.46 -16.26 12.40
CA SER A 66 13.26 -16.30 11.17
C SER A 66 13.59 -14.88 10.69
N PRO A 67 14.75 -14.68 10.07
CA PRO A 67 15.10 -13.35 9.55
C PRO A 67 14.09 -12.89 8.49
N VAL A 68 13.73 -11.60 8.54
CA VAL A 68 12.94 -10.93 7.50
C VAL A 68 13.75 -9.76 6.97
N ILE A 69 13.95 -9.70 5.65
CA ILE A 69 14.73 -8.63 5.00
C ILE A 69 13.86 -7.85 4.03
N VAL A 70 14.18 -6.57 3.87
CA VAL A 70 13.54 -5.68 2.90
C VAL A 70 14.46 -5.52 1.70
N ASP A 71 13.95 -5.84 0.50
CA ASP A 71 14.64 -5.75 -0.78
C ASP A 71 13.95 -4.68 -1.66
N ASN A 72 14.60 -3.54 -1.84
CA ASN A 72 14.03 -2.45 -2.63
C ASN A 72 14.25 -2.67 -4.14
N LYS A 73 13.15 -2.77 -4.91
CA LYS A 73 13.16 -2.91 -6.38
C LYS A 73 12.30 -1.85 -7.04
N PRO A 74 12.77 -0.59 -7.12
CA PRO A 74 12.02 0.50 -7.70
C PRO A 74 11.99 0.44 -9.23
N GLY A 75 11.03 1.16 -9.84
CA GLY A 75 11.00 1.44 -11.26
C GLY A 75 9.67 1.15 -11.95
N ALA A 76 9.47 1.78 -13.12
CA ALA A 76 8.29 1.66 -13.98
C ALA A 76 6.96 1.80 -13.20
N GLY A 77 6.80 2.85 -12.37
CA GLY A 77 5.58 3.03 -11.59
C GLY A 77 5.25 1.85 -10.66
N THR A 78 6.27 1.24 -10.03
CA THR A 78 6.22 0.05 -9.17
C THR A 78 6.15 -1.31 -9.89
N VAL A 79 5.97 -1.34 -11.20
CA VAL A 79 5.81 -2.58 -11.98
C VAL A 79 6.97 -3.54 -11.77
N ILE A 80 8.24 -3.06 -11.75
CA ILE A 80 9.42 -3.92 -11.60
C ILE A 80 9.39 -4.74 -10.30
N GLY A 81 9.08 -4.10 -9.17
CA GLY A 81 9.05 -4.78 -7.88
C GLY A 81 7.84 -5.72 -7.73
N VAL A 82 6.68 -5.33 -8.27
CA VAL A 82 5.47 -6.18 -8.24
C VAL A 82 5.65 -7.40 -9.14
N ASP A 83 6.22 -7.24 -10.35
CA ASP A 83 6.52 -8.34 -11.26
C ASP A 83 7.53 -9.32 -10.65
N ALA A 84 8.58 -8.80 -10.00
CA ALA A 84 9.54 -9.63 -9.28
C ALA A 84 8.89 -10.43 -8.14
N THR A 85 7.87 -9.87 -7.47
CA THR A 85 7.08 -10.60 -6.47
C THR A 85 6.23 -11.67 -7.12
N ALA A 86 5.50 -11.35 -8.19
CA ALA A 86 4.61 -12.28 -8.88
C ALA A 86 5.36 -13.52 -9.42
N LYS A 87 6.60 -13.34 -9.85
CA LYS A 87 7.48 -14.40 -10.41
C LYS A 87 8.29 -15.17 -9.37
N ALA A 88 8.20 -14.83 -8.08
CA ALA A 88 8.94 -15.55 -7.05
C ALA A 88 8.33 -16.95 -6.82
N THR A 89 9.19 -17.97 -6.76
CA THR A 89 8.81 -19.39 -6.61
C THR A 89 9.40 -20.04 -5.37
N ASP A 90 10.13 -19.28 -4.55
CA ASP A 90 10.86 -19.77 -3.38
C ASP A 90 10.00 -20.01 -2.14
N ASN A 91 8.69 -19.74 -2.19
CA ASN A 91 7.77 -19.79 -1.05
C ASN A 91 8.21 -18.92 0.17
N LEU A 92 9.13 -17.98 -0.02
CA LEU A 92 9.74 -17.13 1.02
C LEU A 92 9.68 -15.64 0.66
N THR A 93 9.34 -15.31 -0.58
CA THR A 93 9.29 -13.91 -1.07
C THR A 93 7.85 -13.40 -1.08
N VAL A 94 7.63 -12.24 -0.47
CA VAL A 94 6.37 -11.46 -0.51
C VAL A 94 6.66 -10.05 -1.01
N GLY A 95 5.63 -9.30 -1.39
CA GLY A 95 5.77 -7.94 -1.90
C GLY A 95 4.96 -6.92 -1.12
N GLY A 96 5.57 -5.79 -0.81
CA GLY A 96 4.87 -4.59 -0.37
C GLY A 96 4.18 -3.92 -1.55
N VAL A 97 2.92 -3.55 -1.39
CA VAL A 97 2.11 -2.89 -2.41
C VAL A 97 1.41 -1.65 -1.86
N ALA A 98 1.12 -0.72 -2.76
CA ALA A 98 0.36 0.50 -2.51
C ALA A 98 -0.66 0.71 -3.64
N ASN A 99 -1.32 1.85 -3.70
CA ASN A 99 -2.38 2.14 -4.68
C ASN A 99 -2.00 1.85 -6.14
N SER A 100 -0.74 2.09 -6.54
CA SER A 100 -0.25 1.75 -7.89
C SER A 100 -0.48 0.29 -8.28
N PHE A 101 -0.54 -0.63 -7.31
CA PHE A 101 -0.84 -2.04 -7.54
C PHE A 101 -2.21 -2.27 -8.20
N THR A 102 -3.23 -1.53 -7.78
CA THR A 102 -4.59 -1.62 -8.33
C THR A 102 -4.80 -0.71 -9.53
N VAL A 103 -4.13 0.44 -9.52
CA VAL A 103 -4.19 1.46 -10.56
C VAL A 103 -3.58 1.00 -11.87
N ASN A 104 -2.39 0.41 -11.82
CA ASN A 104 -1.63 0.00 -13.00
C ASN A 104 -2.41 -0.96 -13.90
N GLN A 105 -3.36 -1.72 -13.33
CA GLN A 105 -4.24 -2.58 -14.11
C GLN A 105 -5.11 -1.80 -15.11
N SER A 106 -5.50 -0.57 -14.77
CA SER A 106 -6.31 0.29 -15.64
C SER A 106 -5.48 1.29 -16.45
N LEU A 107 -4.29 1.63 -15.94
CA LEU A 107 -3.44 2.67 -16.52
C LEU A 107 -2.47 2.10 -17.57
N ILE A 108 -1.92 0.90 -17.35
CA ILE A 108 -0.87 0.32 -18.21
C ILE A 108 -1.48 -0.75 -19.11
N LYS A 109 -1.43 -0.54 -20.43
CA LYS A 109 -2.02 -1.46 -21.42
C LYS A 109 -1.45 -2.89 -21.38
N THR A 110 -0.16 -3.02 -21.08
CA THR A 110 0.52 -4.32 -21.04
C THR A 110 1.33 -4.45 -19.75
N LEU A 111 0.70 -5.00 -18.70
CA LEU A 111 1.40 -5.39 -17.48
C LEU A 111 2.06 -6.76 -17.65
N PRO A 112 3.29 -6.96 -17.12
CA PRO A 112 3.97 -8.26 -17.16
C PRO A 112 3.42 -9.27 -16.15
N TYR A 113 2.42 -8.90 -15.36
CA TYR A 113 1.75 -9.72 -14.35
C TYR A 113 0.25 -9.42 -14.32
N SER A 114 -0.52 -10.34 -13.78
CA SER A 114 -1.94 -10.14 -13.45
C SER A 114 -2.10 -9.86 -11.95
N THR A 115 -2.61 -8.68 -11.59
CA THR A 115 -2.85 -8.25 -10.21
C THR A 115 -3.66 -9.27 -9.40
N THR A 116 -4.61 -9.95 -10.04
CA THR A 116 -5.57 -10.83 -9.36
C THR A 116 -5.34 -12.33 -9.58
N LYS A 117 -4.47 -12.73 -10.55
CA LYS A 117 -4.19 -14.14 -10.85
C LYS A 117 -2.80 -14.58 -10.38
N ASP A 118 -1.79 -13.69 -10.52
CA ASP A 118 -0.41 -14.04 -10.21
C ASP A 118 -0.02 -13.68 -8.77
N LEU A 119 -0.90 -12.91 -8.09
CA LEU A 119 -0.69 -12.45 -6.73
C LEU A 119 -1.92 -12.72 -5.86
N GLN A 120 -1.69 -13.04 -4.60
CA GLN A 120 -2.72 -13.24 -3.58
C GLN A 120 -2.49 -12.29 -2.41
N PRO A 121 -3.56 -11.77 -1.77
CA PRO A 121 -3.44 -10.85 -0.64
C PRO A 121 -2.92 -11.57 0.60
N VAL A 122 -2.10 -10.87 1.37
CA VAL A 122 -1.69 -11.29 2.72
C VAL A 122 -2.37 -10.43 3.77
N VAL A 123 -2.19 -9.10 3.70
CA VAL A 123 -2.80 -8.16 4.66
C VAL A 123 -2.77 -6.73 4.14
N LEU A 124 -3.81 -5.94 4.42
CA LEU A 124 -3.80 -4.49 4.35
C LEU A 124 -3.26 -3.96 5.67
N MET A 125 -2.01 -3.49 5.70
CA MET A 125 -1.34 -3.10 6.95
C MET A 125 -1.85 -1.79 7.52
N ALA A 126 -1.89 -0.76 6.66
CA ALA A 126 -2.12 0.61 7.11
C ALA A 126 -2.57 1.52 5.95
N ARG A 127 -3.05 2.72 6.32
CA ARG A 127 -3.33 3.80 5.38
C ARG A 127 -2.95 5.16 5.97
N THR A 128 -2.86 6.18 5.13
CA THR A 128 -2.66 7.57 5.56
C THR A 128 -3.33 8.55 4.60
N ALA A 129 -3.71 9.71 5.13
CA ALA A 129 -4.21 10.81 4.32
C ALA A 129 -3.11 11.34 3.38
N ASN A 130 -3.52 11.80 2.19
CA ASN A 130 -2.70 12.70 1.40
C ASN A 130 -3.05 14.15 1.75
N VAL A 131 -2.08 15.03 1.59
CA VAL A 131 -2.23 16.47 1.78
C VAL A 131 -1.81 17.17 0.51
N LEU A 132 -2.63 18.08 0.03
CA LEU A 132 -2.27 19.04 -0.99
C LEU A 132 -1.41 20.13 -0.34
N ALA A 133 -0.16 20.21 -0.75
CA ALA A 133 0.76 21.26 -0.32
C ALA A 133 1.31 22.03 -1.51
N VAL A 134 1.60 23.30 -1.28
CA VAL A 134 2.24 24.19 -2.25
C VAL A 134 3.59 24.67 -1.74
N LYS A 135 4.49 25.06 -2.65
CA LYS A 135 5.73 25.74 -2.28
C LYS A 135 5.43 27.01 -1.48
N SER A 136 6.25 27.32 -0.48
CA SER A 136 6.02 28.44 0.45
C SER A 136 5.91 29.81 -0.26
N THR A 137 6.60 29.97 -1.39
CA THR A 137 6.64 31.20 -2.17
C THR A 137 5.43 31.44 -3.09
N LEU A 138 4.58 30.40 -3.29
CA LEU A 138 3.37 30.58 -4.10
C LEU A 138 2.37 31.47 -3.34
N PRO A 139 1.80 32.56 -3.96
CA PRO A 139 0.95 33.51 -3.25
C PRO A 139 -0.49 33.00 -3.09
N VAL A 140 -0.65 31.80 -2.50
CA VAL A 140 -1.94 31.17 -2.23
C VAL A 140 -1.92 30.51 -0.83
N ASN A 141 -3.05 30.52 -0.11
CA ASN A 141 -3.15 30.01 1.25
C ASN A 141 -4.31 29.00 1.45
N ASN A 142 -5.13 28.79 0.44
CA ASN A 142 -6.25 27.84 0.46
C ASN A 142 -6.52 27.32 -0.95
N LEU A 143 -7.40 26.32 -1.04
CA LEU A 143 -7.73 25.66 -2.30
C LEU A 143 -8.34 26.62 -3.33
N LYS A 144 -9.23 27.52 -2.88
CA LYS A 144 -9.86 28.51 -3.78
C LYS A 144 -8.81 29.41 -4.43
N GLU A 145 -7.87 29.94 -3.64
CA GLU A 145 -6.80 30.80 -4.15
C GLU A 145 -5.88 30.05 -5.14
N LEU A 146 -5.56 28.76 -4.88
CA LEU A 146 -4.80 27.94 -5.83
C LEU A 146 -5.54 27.78 -7.15
N ILE A 147 -6.84 27.47 -7.09
CA ILE A 147 -7.65 27.28 -8.29
C ILE A 147 -7.78 28.57 -9.08
N ASP A 148 -8.05 29.70 -8.40
CA ASP A 148 -8.14 31.01 -9.02
C ASP A 148 -6.81 31.43 -9.67
N TYR A 149 -5.69 31.12 -8.99
CA TYR A 149 -4.35 31.35 -9.53
C TYR A 149 -4.08 30.49 -10.78
N ALA A 150 -4.41 29.23 -10.74
CA ALA A 150 -4.24 28.30 -11.87
C ALA A 150 -5.08 28.73 -13.08
N LYS A 151 -6.33 29.15 -12.87
CA LYS A 151 -7.22 29.65 -13.93
C LYS A 151 -6.73 30.93 -14.58
N LYS A 152 -6.09 31.83 -13.80
CA LYS A 152 -5.47 33.05 -14.32
C LYS A 152 -4.14 32.79 -15.02
N ASN A 153 -3.50 31.68 -14.79
CA ASN A 153 -2.19 31.30 -15.31
C ASN A 153 -2.19 29.90 -15.91
N PRO A 154 -3.00 29.62 -16.95
CA PRO A 154 -3.14 28.28 -17.51
C PRO A 154 -1.79 27.74 -18.01
N GLY A 155 -1.43 26.52 -17.59
CA GLY A 155 -0.20 25.83 -17.98
C GLY A 155 1.09 26.36 -17.35
N LYS A 156 1.04 27.35 -16.45
CA LYS A 156 2.23 27.86 -15.75
C LYS A 156 2.53 27.07 -14.47
N LEU A 157 1.53 26.43 -13.86
CA LEU A 157 1.74 25.60 -12.69
C LEU A 157 2.19 24.20 -13.07
N SER A 158 3.11 23.67 -12.29
CA SER A 158 3.51 22.26 -12.30
C SER A 158 3.11 21.58 -11.00
N TYR A 159 2.82 20.28 -11.07
CA TYR A 159 2.65 19.47 -9.85
C TYR A 159 3.51 18.22 -9.89
N ALA A 160 4.05 17.89 -8.72
CA ALA A 160 4.86 16.68 -8.55
C ALA A 160 4.00 15.50 -8.10
N SER A 161 4.38 14.30 -8.57
CA SER A 161 3.94 13.02 -7.98
C SER A 161 5.14 12.15 -7.63
N PHE A 162 4.93 11.14 -6.82
CA PHE A 162 5.96 10.14 -6.52
C PHE A 162 5.98 8.97 -7.50
N GLY A 163 5.43 9.20 -8.70
CA GLY A 163 5.45 8.31 -9.86
C GLY A 163 4.06 8.17 -10.49
N ASN A 164 4.04 7.73 -11.74
CA ASN A 164 2.81 7.46 -12.48
C ASN A 164 1.99 6.37 -11.76
N GLY A 165 0.67 6.51 -11.73
CA GLY A 165 -0.23 5.59 -11.05
C GLY A 165 -0.23 5.67 -9.52
N THR A 166 0.53 6.60 -8.91
CA THR A 166 0.47 6.83 -7.46
C THR A 166 -0.70 7.72 -7.07
N THR A 167 -1.06 7.73 -5.78
CA THR A 167 -2.14 8.59 -5.27
C THR A 167 -1.92 10.06 -5.54
N ALA A 168 -0.67 10.53 -5.51
CA ALA A 168 -0.34 11.92 -5.84
C ALA A 168 -0.65 12.27 -7.30
N HIS A 169 -0.36 11.36 -8.24
CA HIS A 169 -0.73 11.55 -9.64
C HIS A 169 -2.25 11.62 -9.79
N PHE A 170 -2.98 10.65 -9.18
CA PHE A 170 -4.44 10.62 -9.23
C PHE A 170 -5.09 11.84 -8.61
N ALA A 171 -4.67 12.23 -7.43
CA ALA A 171 -5.19 13.41 -6.76
C ALA A 171 -4.94 14.70 -7.57
N GLY A 172 -3.79 14.79 -8.23
CA GLY A 172 -3.49 15.87 -9.16
C GLY A 172 -4.44 15.92 -10.35
N GLU A 173 -4.64 14.78 -11.03
CA GLU A 173 -5.54 14.70 -12.18
C GLU A 173 -7.02 14.90 -11.78
N MET A 174 -7.43 14.35 -10.62
CA MET A 174 -8.77 14.63 -10.06
C MET A 174 -8.97 16.13 -9.82
N LEU A 175 -8.00 16.80 -9.19
CA LEU A 175 -8.10 18.24 -8.95
C LEU A 175 -8.20 19.01 -10.27
N LYS A 176 -7.36 18.68 -11.25
CA LYS A 176 -7.41 19.31 -12.59
C LYS A 176 -8.80 19.15 -13.23
N SER A 177 -9.34 17.94 -13.21
CA SER A 177 -10.64 17.62 -13.79
C SER A 177 -11.79 18.31 -13.05
N MET A 178 -11.85 18.20 -11.72
CA MET A 178 -12.97 18.72 -10.93
C MET A 178 -12.97 20.24 -10.83
N ALA A 179 -11.77 20.88 -10.81
CA ALA A 179 -11.65 22.33 -10.72
C ALA A 179 -11.57 23.03 -12.08
N GLY A 180 -11.44 22.29 -13.17
CA GLY A 180 -11.27 22.84 -14.53
C GLY A 180 -9.98 23.65 -14.64
N ILE A 181 -8.86 23.16 -14.12
CA ILE A 181 -7.55 23.80 -14.16
C ILE A 181 -6.57 22.97 -14.98
N TYR A 182 -5.51 23.63 -15.46
CA TYR A 182 -4.40 22.95 -16.12
C TYR A 182 -3.11 23.15 -15.33
N ALA A 183 -2.39 22.04 -15.06
CA ALA A 183 -1.06 22.03 -14.47
C ALA A 183 -0.24 20.89 -15.09
N VAL A 184 1.06 21.11 -15.27
CA VAL A 184 1.99 20.15 -15.87
C VAL A 184 2.37 19.10 -14.82
N HIS A 185 2.21 17.82 -15.14
CA HIS A 185 2.63 16.72 -14.26
C HIS A 185 4.14 16.49 -14.37
N ILE A 186 4.82 16.35 -13.22
CA ILE A 186 6.24 16.02 -13.11
C ILE A 186 6.37 14.74 -12.24
N PRO A 187 6.57 13.55 -12.83
CA PRO A 187 6.71 12.32 -12.07
C PRO A 187 8.13 12.15 -11.52
N TYR A 188 8.23 11.75 -10.25
CA TYR A 188 9.48 11.44 -9.55
C TYR A 188 9.58 9.95 -9.18
N ARG A 189 10.78 9.50 -8.84
CA ARG A 189 11.01 8.12 -8.35
C ARG A 189 10.80 8.03 -6.83
N GLY A 190 9.60 8.38 -6.35
CA GLY A 190 9.24 8.37 -4.93
C GLY A 190 8.96 9.76 -4.36
N GLN A 191 8.39 9.80 -3.14
CA GLN A 191 7.96 11.04 -2.50
C GLN A 191 9.13 11.92 -2.05
N GLY A 192 10.24 11.34 -1.59
CA GLY A 192 11.40 12.10 -1.10
C GLY A 192 11.94 13.09 -2.12
N PRO A 193 12.35 12.66 -3.34
CA PRO A 193 12.82 13.57 -4.38
C PRO A 193 11.77 14.64 -4.79
N ALA A 194 10.49 14.24 -4.90
CA ALA A 194 9.41 15.15 -5.24
C ALA A 194 9.23 16.26 -4.18
N LEU A 195 9.27 15.88 -2.89
CA LEU A 195 9.18 16.81 -1.77
C LEU A 195 10.38 17.75 -1.71
N THR A 196 11.57 17.28 -2.01
CA THR A 196 12.78 18.10 -2.09
C THR A 196 12.59 19.21 -3.13
N ASP A 197 12.07 18.90 -4.29
CA ASP A 197 11.83 19.87 -5.36
C ASP A 197 10.67 20.81 -5.06
N LEU A 198 9.64 20.36 -4.33
CA LEU A 198 8.59 21.24 -3.83
C LEU A 198 9.15 22.28 -2.84
N ILE A 199 10.00 21.85 -1.91
CA ILE A 199 10.66 22.72 -0.92
C ILE A 199 11.61 23.72 -1.61
N ALA A 200 12.34 23.26 -2.63
CA ALA A 200 13.25 24.09 -3.42
C ALA A 200 12.49 25.07 -4.35
N GLY A 201 11.19 24.86 -4.57
CA GLY A 201 10.37 25.70 -5.45
C GLY A 201 10.44 25.32 -6.94
N ASN A 202 11.05 24.18 -7.29
CA ASN A 202 11.16 23.67 -8.66
C ASN A 202 9.82 23.16 -9.21
N VAL A 203 8.90 22.80 -8.32
CA VAL A 203 7.50 22.48 -8.63
C VAL A 203 6.57 23.32 -7.75
N ASP A 204 5.33 23.56 -8.20
CA ASP A 204 4.46 24.52 -7.55
C ASP A 204 3.59 23.91 -6.45
N PHE A 205 3.09 22.69 -6.68
CA PHE A 205 2.30 21.95 -5.70
C PHE A 205 2.49 20.44 -5.82
N MET A 206 2.03 19.73 -4.82
CA MET A 206 2.12 18.28 -4.75
C MET A 206 1.05 17.74 -3.81
N PHE A 207 0.45 16.62 -4.16
CA PHE A 207 -0.20 15.74 -3.18
C PHE A 207 0.85 14.80 -2.59
N GLY A 208 0.88 14.68 -1.28
CA GLY A 208 1.84 13.80 -0.62
C GLY A 208 1.28 13.23 0.67
N ASN A 209 1.93 12.19 1.17
CA ASN A 209 1.51 11.52 2.39
C ASN A 209 1.76 12.41 3.62
N LEU A 210 0.75 12.55 4.46
CA LEU A 210 0.81 13.39 5.68
C LEU A 210 2.06 13.12 6.54
N PRO A 211 2.47 11.86 6.81
CA PRO A 211 3.66 11.58 7.63
C PRO A 211 4.92 12.30 7.17
N ASP A 212 5.12 12.35 5.87
CA ASP A 212 6.35 12.89 5.29
C ASP A 212 6.26 14.42 5.11
N PHE A 213 5.05 14.97 5.00
CA PHE A 213 4.82 16.41 4.84
C PHE A 213 4.77 17.16 6.18
N LEU A 214 4.28 16.53 7.24
CA LEU A 214 4.00 17.16 8.52
C LEU A 214 5.19 17.94 9.13
N PRO A 215 6.44 17.43 9.14
CA PRO A 215 7.60 18.19 9.63
C PRO A 215 7.87 19.45 8.82
N HIS A 216 7.64 19.41 7.50
CA HIS A 216 7.89 20.54 6.60
C HIS A 216 6.75 21.56 6.63
N ILE A 217 5.53 21.14 6.87
CA ILE A 217 4.39 22.03 7.14
C ILE A 217 4.64 22.79 8.45
N LYS A 218 4.98 22.07 9.54
CA LYS A 218 5.26 22.67 10.85
C LYS A 218 6.44 23.65 10.83
N SER A 219 7.44 23.42 9.99
CA SER A 219 8.58 24.32 9.82
C SER A 219 8.36 25.45 8.77
N GLY A 220 7.17 25.52 8.14
CA GLY A 220 6.83 26.54 7.16
C GLY A 220 7.55 26.41 5.82
N LYS A 221 8.24 25.29 5.55
CA LYS A 221 8.93 25.05 4.28
C LYS A 221 7.97 24.80 3.12
N ILE A 222 6.78 24.28 3.40
CA ILE A 222 5.65 24.12 2.47
C ILE A 222 4.37 24.56 3.17
N LYS A 223 3.35 24.94 2.39
CA LYS A 223 2.01 25.30 2.91
C LYS A 223 1.03 24.20 2.56
N ALA A 224 0.39 23.59 3.58
CA ALA A 224 -0.73 22.68 3.38
C ALA A 224 -2.00 23.47 3.09
N ILE A 225 -2.74 23.08 2.06
CA ILE A 225 -3.99 23.74 1.66
C ILE A 225 -5.21 22.83 1.71
N GLY A 226 -5.05 21.52 1.80
CA GLY A 226 -6.18 20.61 1.91
C GLY A 226 -5.76 19.19 2.18
N SER A 227 -6.57 18.47 2.95
CA SER A 227 -6.47 17.02 3.15
C SER A 227 -7.42 16.30 2.19
N THR A 228 -7.03 15.12 1.75
CA THR A 228 -7.81 14.31 0.80
C THR A 228 -8.79 13.35 1.46
N TYR A 229 -8.80 13.23 2.78
CA TYR A 229 -9.83 12.50 3.50
C TYR A 229 -11.16 13.27 3.51
N LEU A 230 -12.28 12.59 3.66
CA LEU A 230 -13.59 13.23 3.83
C LEU A 230 -13.73 13.91 5.20
N THR A 231 -12.96 13.47 6.19
CA THR A 231 -12.86 14.07 7.51
C THR A 231 -11.45 14.55 7.77
N ARG A 232 -11.26 15.56 8.60
CA ARG A 232 -9.92 16.07 8.92
C ARG A 232 -9.07 15.01 9.58
N ALA A 233 -7.81 14.93 9.19
CA ALA A 233 -6.85 13.99 9.76
C ALA A 233 -6.61 14.33 11.25
N PRO A 234 -6.72 13.36 12.19
CA PRO A 234 -6.57 13.64 13.62
C PRO A 234 -5.24 14.28 14.01
N LEU A 235 -4.17 13.98 13.28
CA LEU A 235 -2.83 14.50 13.55
C LEU A 235 -2.60 15.93 12.99
N ALA A 236 -3.49 16.40 12.12
CA ALA A 236 -3.43 17.73 11.50
C ALA A 236 -4.85 18.31 11.31
N PRO A 237 -5.62 18.50 12.39
CA PRO A 237 -7.02 18.93 12.32
C PRO A 237 -7.17 20.37 11.82
N GLU A 238 -6.09 21.15 11.82
CA GLU A 238 -6.02 22.50 11.27
C GLU A 238 -6.08 22.51 9.73
N ILE A 239 -5.73 21.41 9.06
CA ILE A 239 -5.79 21.30 7.60
C ILE A 239 -7.22 20.94 7.19
N PRO A 240 -7.95 21.85 6.51
CA PRO A 240 -9.31 21.53 6.06
C PRO A 240 -9.29 20.46 5.00
N THR A 241 -10.38 19.71 4.85
CA THR A 241 -10.46 18.75 3.74
C THR A 241 -10.76 19.47 2.42
N ILE A 242 -10.36 18.87 1.31
CA ILE A 242 -10.74 19.36 -0.03
C ILE A 242 -12.26 19.27 -0.20
N ALA A 243 -12.89 18.26 0.41
CA ALA A 243 -14.34 18.11 0.44
C ALA A 243 -15.05 19.30 1.13
N GLU A 244 -14.54 19.74 2.30
CA GLU A 244 -15.04 20.95 3.01
C GLU A 244 -14.88 22.22 2.17
N GLN A 245 -13.93 22.27 1.24
CA GLN A 245 -13.62 23.42 0.40
C GLN A 245 -14.37 23.42 -0.94
N GLY A 246 -15.47 22.67 -1.06
CA GLY A 246 -16.38 22.70 -2.21
C GLY A 246 -16.24 21.54 -3.20
N TYR A 247 -15.47 20.51 -2.87
CA TYR A 247 -15.29 19.28 -3.69
C TYR A 247 -15.71 18.02 -2.90
N PRO A 248 -17.02 17.82 -2.60
CA PRO A 248 -17.48 16.84 -1.63
C PRO A 248 -17.14 15.39 -1.95
N ASN A 249 -16.83 15.07 -3.20
CA ASN A 249 -16.45 13.72 -3.63
C ASN A 249 -14.93 13.56 -3.85
N PHE A 250 -14.14 14.53 -3.40
CA PHE A 250 -12.69 14.44 -3.49
C PHE A 250 -12.16 13.60 -2.33
N GLU A 251 -11.91 12.32 -2.60
CA GLU A 251 -11.38 11.39 -1.61
C GLU A 251 -10.29 10.51 -2.23
N THR A 252 -9.09 10.63 -1.68
CA THR A 252 -7.99 9.71 -1.94
C THR A 252 -7.24 9.43 -0.64
N ASP A 253 -6.67 8.23 -0.54
CA ASP A 253 -5.76 7.87 0.54
C ASP A 253 -4.60 7.03 0.00
N SER A 254 -3.51 6.99 0.72
CA SER A 254 -2.45 6.04 0.45
C SER A 254 -2.60 4.85 1.38
N TRP A 255 -2.80 3.67 0.83
CA TRP A 255 -2.85 2.42 1.57
C TRP A 255 -1.61 1.55 1.29
N TYR A 256 -1.27 0.70 2.24
CA TYR A 256 -0.07 -0.14 2.24
C TYR A 256 -0.43 -1.57 2.64
N GLY A 257 -0.11 -2.52 1.79
CA GLY A 257 -0.40 -3.93 2.02
C GLY A 257 0.77 -4.84 1.66
N ILE A 258 0.63 -6.10 2.04
CA ILE A 258 1.52 -7.18 1.63
C ILE A 258 0.72 -8.17 0.76
N VAL A 259 1.31 -8.53 -0.37
CA VAL A 259 0.84 -9.60 -1.26
C VAL A 259 1.90 -10.69 -1.37
N ALA A 260 1.47 -11.87 -1.75
CA ALA A 260 2.34 -13.02 -2.02
C ALA A 260 2.14 -13.49 -3.47
N PRO A 261 3.12 -14.18 -4.09
CA PRO A 261 2.90 -14.89 -5.34
C PRO A 261 1.73 -15.87 -5.18
N SER A 262 0.93 -16.08 -6.23
CA SER A 262 -0.20 -17.02 -6.19
C SER A 262 0.22 -18.48 -5.88
N GLY A 263 1.47 -18.83 -6.20
CA GLY A 263 2.06 -20.15 -5.88
C GLY A 263 2.53 -20.32 -4.43
N MET A 264 2.52 -19.26 -3.60
CA MET A 264 2.86 -19.38 -2.17
C MET A 264 1.79 -20.22 -1.45
N THR A 265 2.24 -21.14 -0.59
CA THR A 265 1.34 -22.03 0.14
C THR A 265 0.42 -21.26 1.09
N LYS A 266 -0.80 -21.77 1.27
CA LYS A 266 -1.76 -21.16 2.21
C LYS A 266 -1.21 -21.05 3.64
N ASP A 267 -0.48 -22.04 4.12
CA ASP A 267 0.16 -22.01 5.45
C ASP A 267 1.16 -20.85 5.57
N ALA A 268 1.98 -20.62 4.53
CA ALA A 268 2.93 -19.51 4.51
C ALA A 268 2.20 -18.13 4.52
N VAL A 269 1.14 -18.00 3.73
CA VAL A 269 0.32 -16.77 3.71
C VAL A 269 -0.35 -16.53 5.06
N ASP A 270 -0.96 -17.56 5.66
CA ASP A 270 -1.65 -17.44 6.94
C ASP A 270 -0.66 -17.08 8.08
N ARG A 271 0.52 -17.70 8.11
CA ARG A 271 1.56 -17.39 9.09
C ARG A 271 2.13 -15.98 8.91
N MET A 272 2.36 -15.56 7.68
CA MET A 272 2.80 -14.19 7.40
C MET A 272 1.72 -13.18 7.81
N ASN A 273 0.45 -13.44 7.49
CA ASN A 273 -0.68 -12.61 7.94
C ASN A 273 -0.73 -12.50 9.46
N GLN A 274 -0.63 -13.61 10.18
CA GLN A 274 -0.65 -13.62 11.65
C GLN A 274 0.54 -12.84 12.23
N ALA A 275 1.75 -13.04 11.70
CA ALA A 275 2.95 -12.35 12.18
C ALA A 275 2.85 -10.83 11.97
N ILE A 276 2.36 -10.39 10.80
CA ILE A 276 2.16 -8.97 10.53
C ILE A 276 1.07 -8.39 11.44
N ASN A 277 -0.07 -9.06 11.59
CA ASN A 277 -1.14 -8.58 12.48
C ASN A 277 -0.66 -8.46 13.93
N LYS A 278 0.17 -9.38 14.43
CA LYS A 278 0.80 -9.27 15.76
C LYS A 278 1.76 -8.08 15.83
N ALA A 279 2.63 -7.92 14.83
CA ALA A 279 3.57 -6.79 14.76
C ALA A 279 2.83 -5.44 14.78
N LEU A 280 1.73 -5.31 14.07
CA LEU A 280 0.88 -4.11 14.06
C LEU A 280 0.25 -3.81 15.43
N GLN A 281 0.16 -4.77 16.34
CA GLN A 281 -0.37 -4.57 17.70
C GLN A 281 0.72 -4.19 18.71
N GLU A 282 2.01 -4.29 18.36
CA GLU A 282 3.10 -3.94 19.25
C GLU A 282 3.04 -2.45 19.65
N PRO A 283 3.20 -2.12 20.96
CA PRO A 283 3.06 -0.74 21.42
C PRO A 283 4.01 0.26 20.71
N ALA A 284 5.23 -0.16 20.41
CA ALA A 284 6.20 0.66 19.70
C ALA A 284 5.77 0.96 18.26
N VAL A 285 5.19 -0.04 17.57
CA VAL A 285 4.65 0.12 16.19
C VAL A 285 3.44 1.05 16.22
N LYS A 286 2.48 0.81 17.13
CA LYS A 286 1.30 1.67 17.30
C LYS A 286 1.70 3.12 17.55
N LYS A 287 2.63 3.34 18.46
CA LYS A 287 3.14 4.69 18.77
C LYS A 287 3.79 5.33 17.54
N ASN A 288 4.70 4.62 16.87
CA ASN A 288 5.37 5.13 15.65
C ASN A 288 4.36 5.55 14.58
N PHE A 289 3.35 4.71 14.32
CA PHE A 289 2.36 4.99 13.30
C PHE A 289 1.43 6.14 13.71
N SER A 290 0.96 6.15 14.97
CA SER A 290 0.13 7.23 15.49
C SER A 290 0.83 8.59 15.44
N ASP A 291 2.10 8.66 15.89
CA ASP A 291 2.90 9.89 15.88
C ASP A 291 3.11 10.46 14.46
N ARG A 292 2.89 9.62 13.45
CA ARG A 292 3.05 9.97 12.04
C ARG A 292 1.73 10.11 11.27
N GLY A 293 0.58 9.87 11.88
CA GLY A 293 -0.73 9.90 11.22
C GLY A 293 -0.94 8.74 10.24
N ILE A 294 -0.33 7.60 10.54
CA ILE A 294 -0.56 6.33 9.85
C ILE A 294 -1.60 5.54 10.63
N GLU A 295 -2.72 5.24 10.00
CA GLU A 295 -3.81 4.46 10.58
C GLU A 295 -3.55 2.96 10.34
N ILE A 296 -3.53 2.18 11.41
CA ILE A 296 -3.40 0.71 11.34
C ILE A 296 -4.74 0.11 10.94
N ILE A 297 -4.73 -0.78 9.95
CA ILE A 297 -5.90 -1.54 9.50
C ILE A 297 -5.81 -2.99 9.97
N GLY A 298 -4.84 -3.74 9.47
CA GLY A 298 -4.72 -5.16 9.75
C GLY A 298 -5.87 -5.99 9.15
N GLY A 299 -6.00 -7.22 9.64
CA GLY A 299 -7.12 -8.11 9.30
C GLY A 299 -6.73 -9.29 8.41
N SER A 300 -7.76 -9.95 7.85
CA SER A 300 -7.58 -11.18 7.06
C SER A 300 -7.20 -10.91 5.61
N PRO A 301 -6.61 -11.91 4.92
CA PRO A 301 -6.39 -11.84 3.47
C PRO A 301 -7.69 -11.57 2.68
N ALA A 302 -8.82 -12.12 3.13
CA ALA A 302 -10.12 -11.90 2.48
C ALA A 302 -10.55 -10.43 2.49
N LYS A 303 -10.40 -9.74 3.63
CA LYS A 303 -10.68 -8.30 3.72
C LYS A 303 -9.78 -7.49 2.80
N PHE A 304 -8.51 -7.87 2.67
CA PHE A 304 -7.62 -7.19 1.74
C PHE A 304 -7.98 -7.48 0.28
N GLN A 305 -8.46 -8.70 -0.03
CA GLN A 305 -8.98 -9.03 -1.36
C GLN A 305 -10.18 -8.14 -1.74
N GLU A 306 -11.14 -7.95 -0.82
CA GLU A 306 -12.29 -7.06 -1.01
C GLU A 306 -11.84 -5.61 -1.27
N HIS A 307 -10.86 -5.13 -0.50
CA HIS A 307 -10.28 -3.80 -0.69
C HIS A 307 -9.62 -3.66 -2.07
N ILE A 308 -8.78 -4.62 -2.48
CA ILE A 308 -8.14 -4.63 -3.81
C ILE A 308 -9.20 -4.54 -4.92
N GLN A 309 -10.26 -5.33 -4.82
CA GLN A 309 -11.34 -5.34 -5.83
C GLN A 309 -12.07 -3.99 -5.90
N SER A 310 -12.39 -3.41 -4.75
CA SER A 310 -13.05 -2.09 -4.68
C SER A 310 -12.17 -0.98 -5.27
N GLU A 311 -10.88 -1.00 -4.99
CA GLU A 311 -9.91 -0.03 -5.51
C GLU A 311 -9.71 -0.18 -7.03
N ILE A 312 -9.65 -1.39 -7.56
CA ILE A 312 -9.60 -1.63 -9.01
C ILE A 312 -10.79 -0.96 -9.71
N LEU A 313 -12.01 -1.20 -9.21
CA LEU A 313 -13.23 -0.62 -9.78
C LEU A 313 -13.28 0.91 -9.64
N LYS A 314 -12.82 1.44 -8.51
CA LYS A 314 -12.72 2.89 -8.27
C LYS A 314 -11.77 3.54 -9.27
N TYR A 315 -10.55 3.04 -9.41
CA TYR A 315 -9.55 3.63 -10.30
C TYR A 315 -9.86 3.42 -11.78
N GLU A 316 -10.51 2.32 -12.16
CA GLU A 316 -11.00 2.14 -13.53
C GLU A 316 -11.97 3.27 -13.94
N ARG A 317 -12.88 3.65 -13.04
CA ARG A 317 -13.82 4.77 -13.29
C ARG A 317 -13.06 6.10 -13.40
N ILE A 318 -12.10 6.35 -12.52
CA ILE A 318 -11.32 7.60 -12.51
C ILE A 318 -10.48 7.70 -13.79
N VAL A 319 -9.73 6.66 -14.16
CA VAL A 319 -8.91 6.65 -15.39
C VAL A 319 -9.77 6.94 -16.61
N LYS A 320 -10.96 6.32 -16.70
CA LYS A 320 -11.90 6.58 -17.81
C LYS A 320 -12.44 8.02 -17.82
N SER A 321 -12.77 8.57 -16.65
CA SER A 321 -13.36 9.92 -16.55
C SER A 321 -12.35 11.05 -16.73
N THR A 322 -11.09 10.83 -16.38
CA THR A 322 -10.01 11.83 -16.49
C THR A 322 -9.21 11.71 -17.78
N ASN A 323 -9.47 10.66 -18.59
CA ASN A 323 -8.68 10.31 -19.79
C ASN A 323 -7.17 10.23 -19.49
N MET A 324 -6.83 9.79 -18.27
CA MET A 324 -5.45 9.67 -17.79
C MET A 324 -4.68 8.67 -18.63
N GLN A 325 -3.50 9.05 -19.06
CA GLN A 325 -2.57 8.19 -19.80
C GLN A 325 -1.32 7.93 -18.95
N PRO A 326 -0.65 6.78 -19.12
CA PRO A 326 0.72 6.63 -18.61
C PRO A 326 1.61 7.56 -19.42
N ASP A 327 2.40 8.38 -18.76
CA ASP A 327 3.40 9.24 -19.41
C ASP A 327 4.52 8.42 -20.06
#